data_71a26e25b370db419c22c3b3bd1a3b78
#
_entry.id   71a26e25b370db419c22c3b3bd1a3b78
#
_cell.length_a   1.000
_cell.length_b   1.000
_cell.length_c   1.000
_cell.angle_alpha   90.00
_cell.angle_beta   90.00
_cell.angle_gamma   90.00
#
_symmetry.space_group_name_H-M   'P 1'
#
loop_
_entity.id
_entity.type
_entity.pdbx_description
1 polymer ?
#
loop_
_entity_poly.entity_id
_entity_poly.type
_entity_poly.pdbx_seq_one_letter_code
_entity_poly.pdbx_strand_id
1 'polypeptide(L)'
;MLAGSRQNVVFGEGNPLANIVVIGEAPGAEEDASGRPFVGRSGQLLDKILQAAGFSRQEVYICNILKCRPPGNRNPLNDEIRSCMPWLLQQLQIIHPKVILMLGKVAANTILDNTLSLGAMRGKLTTWKGYDCFITYHPAALLRNPNWKKGCWEDIQAMMRHYATICGKETL
;
A
#
# COMPACT_ATOMS: atom_id res chain seq x y z
N MET A 1 -1.03 -23.46 -1.84
CA MET A 1 -2.05 -22.40 -2.09
C MET A 1 -2.50 -21.80 -0.76
N LEU A 2 -2.59 -20.45 -0.66
CA LEU A 2 -2.98 -19.75 0.58
C LEU A 2 -4.43 -20.00 1.01
N ALA A 3 -5.28 -20.54 0.13
CA ALA A 3 -6.69 -20.80 0.42
C ALA A 3 -6.93 -21.78 1.59
N GLY A 4 -6.00 -22.70 1.85
CA GLY A 4 -6.13 -23.66 2.95
C GLY A 4 -5.64 -23.15 4.30
N SER A 5 -4.94 -22.02 4.37
CA SER A 5 -4.35 -21.47 5.60
C SER A 5 -4.99 -20.14 6.05
N ARG A 6 -5.79 -19.49 5.21
CA ARG A 6 -6.49 -18.25 5.54
C ARG A 6 -7.78 -18.50 6.33
N GLN A 7 -8.17 -17.57 7.17
CA GLN A 7 -9.51 -17.49 7.74
C GLN A 7 -10.44 -16.71 6.80
N ASN A 8 -9.98 -15.56 6.31
CA ASN A 8 -10.72 -14.69 5.40
C ASN A 8 -9.89 -14.26 4.19
N VAL A 9 -10.58 -13.91 3.10
CA VAL A 9 -10.00 -13.12 2.02
C VAL A 9 -9.97 -11.66 2.46
N VAL A 10 -8.81 -11.02 2.36
CA VAL A 10 -8.64 -9.58 2.61
C VAL A 10 -8.55 -8.89 1.25
N PHE A 11 -9.69 -8.57 0.67
CA PHE A 11 -9.76 -8.09 -0.71
C PHE A 11 -9.26 -6.65 -0.84
N GLY A 12 -9.69 -5.78 0.06
CA GLY A 12 -9.41 -4.34 0.10
C GLY A 12 -10.57 -3.59 0.70
N GLU A 13 -10.36 -2.31 1.03
CA GLU A 13 -11.36 -1.47 1.70
C GLU A 13 -11.15 0.00 1.33
N GLY A 14 -12.24 0.76 1.23
CA GLY A 14 -12.23 2.20 1.05
C GLY A 14 -13.13 2.66 -0.10
N ASN A 15 -12.82 3.84 -0.65
CA ASN A 15 -13.61 4.45 -1.70
C ASN A 15 -13.34 3.76 -3.06
N PRO A 16 -14.35 3.20 -3.73
CA PRO A 16 -14.17 2.65 -5.08
C PRO A 16 -13.88 3.70 -6.15
N LEU A 17 -14.04 4.98 -5.85
CA LEU A 17 -13.69 6.14 -6.69
C LEU A 17 -12.49 6.91 -6.14
N ALA A 18 -11.62 6.27 -5.36
CA ALA A 18 -10.48 6.90 -4.71
C ALA A 18 -9.47 7.42 -5.73
N ASN A 19 -8.99 8.64 -5.52
CA ASN A 19 -7.85 9.16 -6.28
C ASN A 19 -6.50 8.57 -5.83
N ILE A 20 -6.45 8.00 -4.62
CA ILE A 20 -5.23 7.39 -4.04
C ILE A 20 -5.54 5.95 -3.67
N VAL A 21 -4.75 5.02 -4.19
CA VAL A 21 -4.73 3.61 -3.77
C VAL A 21 -3.47 3.33 -2.98
N VAL A 22 -3.62 2.78 -1.79
CA VAL A 22 -2.51 2.36 -0.91
C VAL A 22 -2.34 0.85 -1.04
N ILE A 23 -1.13 0.40 -1.38
CA ILE A 23 -0.85 -1.03 -1.61
C ILE A 23 0.26 -1.49 -0.67
N GLY A 24 -0.07 -2.44 0.19
CA GLY A 24 0.90 -3.17 1.02
C GLY A 24 1.27 -4.54 0.43
N GLU A 25 1.96 -5.33 1.23
CA GLU A 25 2.48 -6.64 0.84
C GLU A 25 1.40 -7.74 0.96
N ALA A 26 0.95 -8.02 2.17
CA ALA A 26 0.05 -9.13 2.49
C ALA A 26 -0.69 -8.87 3.81
N PRO A 27 -1.84 -9.53 4.02
CA PRO A 27 -2.55 -9.50 5.31
C PRO A 27 -1.73 -10.14 6.44
N GLY A 28 -1.79 -9.55 7.63
CA GLY A 28 -1.32 -10.12 8.88
C GLY A 28 -2.42 -10.93 9.59
N ALA A 29 -2.17 -11.30 10.86
CA ALA A 29 -3.11 -12.13 11.62
C ALA A 29 -4.44 -11.43 11.92
N GLU A 30 -4.40 -10.17 12.29
CA GLU A 30 -5.62 -9.38 12.61
C GLU A 30 -6.44 -9.10 11.34
N GLU A 31 -5.76 -8.88 10.20
CA GLU A 31 -6.41 -8.72 8.90
C GLU A 31 -7.06 -10.02 8.44
N ASP A 32 -6.39 -11.16 8.60
CA ASP A 32 -6.92 -12.47 8.26
C ASP A 32 -8.15 -12.82 9.11
N ALA A 33 -8.13 -12.48 10.40
CA ALA A 33 -9.26 -12.71 11.30
C ALA A 33 -10.47 -11.81 10.99
N SER A 34 -10.25 -10.55 10.58
CA SER A 34 -11.32 -9.57 10.34
C SER A 34 -11.79 -9.49 8.88
N GLY A 35 -11.00 -9.98 7.92
CA GLY A 35 -11.24 -9.79 6.49
C GLY A 35 -10.97 -8.37 5.98
N ARG A 36 -10.38 -7.48 6.80
CA ARG A 36 -10.14 -6.07 6.49
C ARG A 36 -8.63 -5.77 6.43
N PRO A 37 -8.15 -4.97 5.44
CA PRO A 37 -6.74 -4.64 5.31
C PRO A 37 -6.31 -3.62 6.37
N PHE A 38 -5.09 -3.75 6.88
CA PHE A 38 -4.45 -2.77 7.77
C PHE A 38 -5.32 -2.38 8.97
N VAL A 39 -5.71 -3.36 9.80
CA VAL A 39 -6.48 -3.15 11.05
C VAL A 39 -5.65 -3.35 12.31
N GLY A 40 -4.50 -4.05 12.23
CA GLY A 40 -3.58 -4.25 13.32
C GLY A 40 -2.78 -2.99 13.67
N ARG A 41 -1.75 -3.15 14.51
CA ARG A 41 -0.89 -2.03 14.97
C ARG A 41 -0.27 -1.23 13.81
N SER A 42 0.16 -1.90 12.74
CA SER A 42 0.68 -1.25 11.54
C SER A 42 -0.43 -0.49 10.78
N GLY A 43 -1.65 -1.01 10.77
CA GLY A 43 -2.81 -0.34 10.20
C GLY A 43 -3.20 0.93 10.97
N GLN A 44 -3.19 0.88 12.29
CA GLN A 44 -3.42 2.07 13.14
C GLN A 44 -2.36 3.17 12.88
N LEU A 45 -1.12 2.78 12.61
CA LEU A 45 -0.09 3.75 12.23
C LEU A 45 -0.34 4.30 10.82
N LEU A 46 -0.78 3.47 9.87
CA LEU A 46 -1.19 3.93 8.54
C LEU A 46 -2.31 4.95 8.62
N ASP A 47 -3.32 4.71 9.45
CA ASP A 47 -4.44 5.65 9.64
C ASP A 47 -3.94 7.02 10.14
N LYS A 48 -2.98 7.04 11.07
CA LYS A 48 -2.35 8.29 11.54
C LYS A 48 -1.55 9.00 10.44
N ILE A 49 -0.84 8.24 9.60
CA ILE A 49 -0.09 8.80 8.45
C ILE A 49 -1.06 9.42 7.45
N LEU A 50 -2.14 8.73 7.10
CA LEU A 50 -3.17 9.23 6.19
C LEU A 50 -3.84 10.49 6.75
N GLN A 51 -4.21 10.47 8.02
CA GLN A 51 -4.82 11.62 8.70
C GLN A 51 -3.88 12.84 8.70
N ALA A 52 -2.59 12.65 8.96
CA ALA A 52 -1.59 13.71 8.89
C ALA A 52 -1.43 14.26 7.46
N ALA A 53 -1.67 13.44 6.45
CA ALA A 53 -1.68 13.83 5.04
C ALA A 53 -3.02 14.46 4.59
N GLY A 54 -4.00 14.61 5.49
CA GLY A 54 -5.30 15.18 5.18
C GLY A 54 -6.29 14.22 4.54
N PHE A 55 -6.07 12.91 4.66
CA PHE A 55 -6.97 11.89 4.13
C PHE A 55 -7.55 11.02 5.25
N SER A 56 -8.82 10.69 5.13
CA SER A 56 -9.43 9.62 5.91
C SER A 56 -9.28 8.28 5.19
N ARG A 57 -9.46 7.20 5.93
CA ARG A 57 -9.47 5.84 5.39
C ARG A 57 -10.57 5.62 4.34
N GLN A 58 -11.68 6.34 4.48
CA GLN A 58 -12.83 6.29 3.55
C GLN A 58 -12.61 7.08 2.26
N GLU A 59 -11.62 7.96 2.18
CA GLU A 59 -11.30 8.74 0.97
C GLU A 59 -10.30 8.05 0.06
N VAL A 60 -9.50 7.13 0.60
CA VAL A 60 -8.53 6.32 -0.14
C VAL A 60 -9.07 4.90 -0.34
N TYR A 61 -8.40 4.11 -1.16
CA TYR A 61 -8.62 2.67 -1.20
C TYR A 61 -7.36 1.95 -0.72
N ILE A 62 -7.51 0.99 0.19
CA ILE A 62 -6.39 0.28 0.84
C ILE A 62 -6.48 -1.20 0.51
N CYS A 63 -5.39 -1.77 0.03
CA CYS A 63 -5.30 -3.19 -0.26
C CYS A 63 -3.86 -3.71 -0.14
N ASN A 64 -3.68 -4.97 -0.45
CA ASN A 64 -2.38 -5.62 -0.52
C ASN A 64 -2.21 -6.33 -1.86
N ILE A 65 -0.97 -6.68 -2.20
CA ILE A 65 -0.66 -7.58 -3.33
C ILE A 65 -1.34 -8.92 -3.10
N LEU A 66 -1.04 -9.59 -1.97
CA LEU A 66 -1.73 -10.81 -1.60
C LEU A 66 -3.08 -10.52 -0.97
N LYS A 67 -4.08 -11.31 -1.35
CA LYS A 67 -5.44 -11.24 -0.77
C LYS A 67 -5.67 -12.23 0.37
N CYS A 68 -4.66 -13.02 0.69
CA CYS A 68 -4.68 -14.02 1.74
C CYS A 68 -3.39 -13.96 2.54
N ARG A 69 -3.48 -14.24 3.84
CA ARG A 69 -2.33 -14.27 4.75
C ARG A 69 -1.38 -15.42 4.43
N PRO A 70 -0.09 -15.19 4.23
CA PRO A 70 0.91 -16.26 4.18
C PRO A 70 1.12 -16.90 5.55
N PRO A 71 1.37 -18.22 5.64
CA PRO A 71 1.66 -18.89 6.90
C PRO A 71 2.82 -18.24 7.63
N GLY A 72 2.64 -17.96 8.93
CA GLY A 72 3.67 -17.34 9.78
C GLY A 72 4.06 -15.91 9.36
N ASN A 73 3.24 -15.23 8.57
CA ASN A 73 3.54 -13.89 8.01
C ASN A 73 4.87 -13.86 7.21
N ARG A 74 5.24 -14.97 6.57
CA ARG A 74 6.41 -14.99 5.68
C ARG A 74 6.21 -14.11 4.45
N ASN A 75 7.27 -13.80 3.76
CA ASN A 75 7.18 -13.09 2.48
C ASN A 75 6.37 -13.90 1.45
N PRO A 76 5.67 -13.20 0.54
CA PRO A 76 4.97 -13.82 -0.56
C PRO A 76 5.86 -14.71 -1.44
N LEU A 77 5.33 -15.81 -1.91
CA LEU A 77 5.96 -16.64 -2.95
C LEU A 77 5.50 -16.17 -4.34
N ASN A 78 6.31 -16.46 -5.36
CA ASN A 78 6.03 -16.02 -6.72
C ASN A 78 4.72 -16.55 -7.31
N ASP A 79 4.33 -17.78 -6.97
CA ASP A 79 3.06 -18.37 -7.39
C ASP A 79 1.86 -17.73 -6.67
N GLU A 80 2.03 -17.35 -5.43
CA GLU A 80 1.02 -16.61 -4.66
C GLU A 80 0.80 -15.20 -5.23
N ILE A 81 1.90 -14.50 -5.55
CA ILE A 81 1.84 -13.20 -6.22
C ILE A 81 1.13 -13.33 -7.57
N ARG A 82 1.52 -14.31 -8.40
CA ARG A 82 0.89 -14.54 -9.70
C ARG A 82 -0.60 -14.81 -9.60
N SER A 83 -1.04 -15.51 -8.56
CA SER A 83 -2.46 -15.81 -8.32
C SER A 83 -3.26 -14.60 -7.84
N CYS A 84 -2.64 -13.67 -7.11
CA CYS A 84 -3.32 -12.49 -6.55
C CYS A 84 -3.22 -11.24 -7.45
N MET A 85 -2.16 -11.11 -8.24
CA MET A 85 -1.91 -9.94 -9.07
C MET A 85 -3.05 -9.59 -10.05
N PRO A 86 -3.73 -10.55 -10.71
CA PRO A 86 -4.87 -10.25 -11.58
C PRO A 86 -5.99 -9.50 -10.84
N TRP A 87 -6.25 -9.84 -9.58
CA TRP A 87 -7.26 -9.16 -8.75
C TRP A 87 -6.85 -7.73 -8.42
N LEU A 88 -5.57 -7.51 -8.09
CA LEU A 88 -5.05 -6.15 -7.87
C LEU A 88 -5.17 -5.30 -9.13
N LEU A 89 -4.81 -5.85 -10.29
CA LEU A 89 -4.91 -5.13 -11.56
C LEU A 89 -6.36 -4.76 -11.90
N GLN A 90 -7.33 -5.66 -11.66
CA GLN A 90 -8.75 -5.36 -11.84
C GLN A 90 -9.23 -4.27 -10.89
N GLN A 91 -8.81 -4.30 -9.62
CA GLN A 91 -9.11 -3.22 -8.66
C GLN A 91 -8.61 -1.87 -9.17
N LEU A 92 -7.37 -1.79 -9.64
CA LEU A 92 -6.80 -0.56 -10.17
C LEU A 92 -7.50 -0.08 -11.45
N GLN A 93 -7.92 -0.99 -12.32
CA GLN A 93 -8.69 -0.68 -13.53
C GLN A 93 -10.08 -0.12 -13.21
N ILE A 94 -10.74 -0.63 -12.18
CA ILE A 94 -12.07 -0.17 -11.75
C ILE A 94 -11.97 1.17 -11.02
N ILE A 95 -11.04 1.29 -10.07
CA ILE A 95 -10.86 2.48 -9.24
C ILE A 95 -10.28 3.64 -10.06
N HIS A 96 -9.36 3.33 -10.98
CA HIS A 96 -8.66 4.29 -11.84
C HIS A 96 -8.00 5.44 -11.06
N PRO A 97 -7.13 5.13 -10.06
CA PRO A 97 -6.56 6.13 -9.19
C PRO A 97 -5.61 7.04 -9.94
N LYS A 98 -5.43 8.26 -9.45
CA LYS A 98 -4.41 9.21 -9.93
C LYS A 98 -3.03 8.90 -9.36
N VAL A 99 -2.98 8.39 -8.13
CA VAL A 99 -1.73 8.07 -7.43
C VAL A 99 -1.83 6.71 -6.73
N ILE A 100 -0.75 5.94 -6.83
CA ILE A 100 -0.55 4.69 -6.08
C ILE A 100 0.54 4.92 -5.04
N LEU A 101 0.25 4.67 -3.77
CA LEU A 101 1.22 4.65 -2.68
C LEU A 101 1.58 3.22 -2.31
N MET A 102 2.81 2.81 -2.60
CA MET A 102 3.33 1.49 -2.28
C MET A 102 4.05 1.50 -0.93
N LEU A 103 3.65 0.59 -0.04
CA LEU A 103 4.18 0.49 1.32
C LEU A 103 5.21 -0.63 1.43
N GLY A 104 6.48 -0.25 1.51
CA GLY A 104 7.61 -1.16 1.74
C GLY A 104 8.25 -1.73 0.49
N LYS A 105 9.43 -2.33 0.69
CA LYS A 105 10.27 -2.86 -0.39
C LYS A 105 9.58 -3.98 -1.17
N VAL A 106 8.93 -4.92 -0.48
CA VAL A 106 8.33 -6.11 -1.13
C VAL A 106 7.21 -5.70 -2.07
N ALA A 107 6.31 -4.81 -1.63
CA ALA A 107 5.25 -4.29 -2.48
C ALA A 107 5.81 -3.56 -3.71
N ALA A 108 6.78 -2.67 -3.50
CA ALA A 108 7.39 -1.91 -4.58
C ALA A 108 8.14 -2.80 -5.59
N ASN A 109 8.99 -3.72 -5.11
CA ASN A 109 9.75 -4.60 -5.99
C ASN A 109 8.84 -5.55 -6.79
N THR A 110 7.77 -6.03 -6.16
CA THR A 110 6.79 -6.91 -6.85
C THR A 110 6.05 -6.17 -7.96
N ILE A 111 5.58 -4.95 -7.69
CA ILE A 111 4.81 -4.16 -8.66
C ILE A 111 5.71 -3.64 -9.78
N LEU A 112 6.89 -3.13 -9.44
CA LEU A 112 7.83 -2.53 -10.40
C LEU A 112 8.73 -3.55 -11.10
N ASP A 113 8.63 -4.83 -10.73
CA ASP A 113 9.44 -5.94 -11.25
C ASP A 113 10.95 -5.63 -11.20
N ASN A 114 11.46 -5.28 -10.02
CA ASN A 114 12.86 -4.98 -9.80
C ASN A 114 13.36 -5.52 -8.45
N THR A 115 14.66 -5.37 -8.17
CA THR A 115 15.32 -5.81 -6.93
C THR A 115 16.00 -4.68 -6.16
N LEU A 116 15.64 -3.43 -6.47
CA LEU A 116 16.25 -2.24 -5.89
C LEU A 116 16.04 -2.17 -4.37
N SER A 117 16.93 -1.46 -3.68
CA SER A 117 16.74 -1.14 -2.27
C SER A 117 15.58 -0.15 -2.09
N LEU A 118 14.93 -0.18 -0.93
CA LEU A 118 13.88 0.79 -0.63
C LEU A 118 14.40 2.24 -0.71
N GLY A 119 15.62 2.48 -0.24
CA GLY A 119 16.26 3.79 -0.31
C GLY A 119 16.45 4.33 -1.74
N ALA A 120 16.65 3.44 -2.72
CA ALA A 120 16.75 3.82 -4.13
C ALA A 120 15.40 4.16 -4.77
N MET A 121 14.30 3.62 -4.23
CA MET A 121 12.96 3.76 -4.80
C MET A 121 12.10 4.83 -4.12
N ARG A 122 12.29 5.05 -2.80
CA ARG A 122 11.39 5.90 -1.99
C ARG A 122 11.51 7.39 -2.29
N GLY A 123 10.48 8.14 -1.94
CA GLY A 123 10.48 9.61 -1.86
C GLY A 123 10.46 10.34 -3.20
N LYS A 124 10.29 9.64 -4.31
CA LYS A 124 10.23 10.23 -5.65
C LYS A 124 9.10 9.65 -6.48
N LEU A 125 8.65 10.43 -7.46
CA LEU A 125 7.67 9.99 -8.45
C LEU A 125 8.28 8.87 -9.30
N THR A 126 7.52 7.82 -9.48
CA THR A 126 7.80 6.70 -10.39
C THR A 126 6.51 6.40 -11.17
N THR A 127 6.63 5.97 -12.42
CA THR A 127 5.45 5.61 -13.22
C THR A 127 5.40 4.11 -13.45
N TRP A 128 4.23 3.53 -13.28
CA TRP A 128 3.97 2.12 -13.57
C TRP A 128 2.61 1.95 -14.26
N LYS A 129 2.61 1.34 -15.44
CA LYS A 129 1.39 1.13 -16.27
C LYS A 129 0.53 2.38 -16.45
N GLY A 130 1.16 3.56 -16.52
CA GLY A 130 0.46 4.84 -16.65
C GLY A 130 -0.05 5.45 -15.34
N TYR A 131 0.16 4.79 -14.21
CA TYR A 131 -0.14 5.36 -12.89
C TYR A 131 1.07 6.06 -12.30
N ASP A 132 0.84 7.20 -11.66
CA ASP A 132 1.84 7.88 -10.84
C ASP A 132 1.99 7.15 -9.50
N CYS A 133 3.21 6.77 -9.16
CA CYS A 133 3.50 5.94 -8.00
C CYS A 133 4.49 6.62 -7.06
N PHE A 134 4.23 6.48 -5.77
CA PHE A 134 5.15 6.82 -4.69
C PHE A 134 5.42 5.60 -3.82
N ILE A 135 6.62 5.52 -3.27
CA ILE A 135 7.06 4.41 -2.44
C ILE A 135 7.56 5.00 -1.11
N THR A 136 7.15 4.38 -0.01
CA THR A 136 7.63 4.71 1.32
C THR A 136 7.81 3.46 2.18
N TYR A 137 8.18 3.64 3.43
CA TYR A 137 8.32 2.55 4.39
C TYR A 137 6.98 1.87 4.67
N HIS A 138 7.03 0.55 4.88
CA HIS A 138 5.87 -0.17 5.43
C HIS A 138 5.65 0.25 6.90
N PRO A 139 4.42 0.51 7.36
CA PRO A 139 4.16 0.90 8.75
C PRO A 139 4.72 -0.05 9.81
N ALA A 140 4.73 -1.35 9.54
CA ALA A 140 5.36 -2.33 10.44
C ALA A 140 6.88 -2.10 10.60
N ALA A 141 7.56 -1.60 9.59
CA ALA A 141 8.98 -1.24 9.68
C ALA A 141 9.18 0.01 10.52
N LEU A 142 8.28 0.98 10.45
CA LEU A 142 8.30 2.19 11.29
C LEU A 142 8.05 1.90 12.77
N LEU A 143 7.25 0.88 13.07
CA LEU A 143 7.06 0.42 14.46
C LEU A 143 8.34 -0.19 15.05
N ARG A 144 9.12 -0.91 14.24
CA ARG A 144 10.41 -1.47 14.64
C ARG A 144 11.54 -0.44 14.67
N ASN A 145 11.49 0.57 13.78
CA ASN A 145 12.51 1.59 13.59
C ASN A 145 11.88 2.99 13.58
N PRO A 146 11.54 3.56 14.75
CA PRO A 146 10.84 4.84 14.84
C PRO A 146 11.58 6.02 14.17
N ASN A 147 12.91 5.96 14.09
CA ASN A 147 13.74 6.99 13.44
C ASN A 147 13.45 7.14 11.93
N TRP A 148 12.86 6.12 11.29
CA TRP A 148 12.47 6.19 9.88
C TRP A 148 11.17 6.95 9.63
N LYS A 149 10.44 7.34 10.68
CA LYS A 149 9.19 8.11 10.55
C LYS A 149 9.40 9.45 9.86
N LYS A 150 10.54 10.12 10.13
CA LYS A 150 10.87 11.38 9.44
C LYS A 150 10.96 11.17 7.94
N GLY A 151 11.73 10.18 7.49
CA GLY A 151 11.85 9.87 6.07
C GLY A 151 10.52 9.45 5.44
N CYS A 152 9.70 8.65 6.15
CA CYS A 152 8.35 8.33 5.68
C CYS A 152 7.51 9.61 5.47
N TRP A 153 7.56 10.55 6.40
CA TRP A 153 6.81 11.79 6.28
C TRP A 153 7.29 12.66 5.10
N GLU A 154 8.59 12.71 4.86
CA GLU A 154 9.16 13.39 3.67
C GLU A 154 8.63 12.78 2.36
N ASP A 155 8.52 11.43 2.29
CA ASP A 155 7.93 10.73 1.13
C ASP A 155 6.45 11.07 0.95
N ILE A 156 5.69 11.05 2.03
CA ILE A 156 4.25 11.40 2.01
C ILE A 156 4.06 12.85 1.56
N GLN A 157 4.88 13.79 2.05
CA GLN A 157 4.84 15.18 1.60
C GLN A 157 5.16 15.33 0.11
N ALA A 158 6.12 14.54 -0.42
CA ALA A 158 6.41 14.53 -1.85
C ALA A 158 5.20 14.07 -2.66
N MET A 159 4.54 12.99 -2.23
CA MET A 159 3.30 12.52 -2.84
C MET A 159 2.19 13.57 -2.78
N MET A 160 2.00 14.23 -1.63
CA MET A 160 0.95 15.26 -1.46
C MET A 160 1.16 16.46 -2.40
N ARG A 161 2.41 16.95 -2.52
CA ARG A 161 2.74 18.03 -3.47
C ARG A 161 2.38 17.65 -4.89
N HIS A 162 2.76 16.45 -5.32
CA HIS A 162 2.41 15.94 -6.65
C HIS A 162 0.90 15.81 -6.83
N TYR A 163 0.22 15.22 -5.83
CA TYR A 163 -1.24 15.06 -5.85
C TYR A 163 -1.97 16.40 -5.97
N ALA A 164 -1.54 17.43 -5.23
CA ALA A 164 -2.10 18.78 -5.33
C ALA A 164 -1.95 19.35 -6.76
N THR A 165 -0.80 19.16 -7.38
CA THR A 165 -0.54 19.63 -8.76
C THR A 165 -1.50 18.98 -9.76
N ILE A 166 -1.70 17.65 -9.70
CA ILE A 166 -2.54 16.93 -10.66
C ILE A 166 -4.05 17.03 -10.37
N CYS A 167 -4.43 17.40 -9.13
CA CYS A 167 -5.84 17.57 -8.74
C CYS A 167 -6.31 19.02 -8.73
N GLY A 168 -5.43 20.00 -9.04
CA GLY A 168 -5.75 21.42 -9.01
C GLY A 168 -6.11 21.94 -7.62
N LYS A 169 -5.65 21.29 -6.54
CA LYS A 169 -5.81 21.77 -5.17
C LYS A 169 -4.58 22.58 -4.82
N GLU A 170 -4.77 23.85 -4.45
CA GLU A 170 -3.71 24.64 -3.83
C GLU A 170 -3.23 23.93 -2.56
N THR A 171 -1.92 23.79 -2.44
CA THR A 171 -1.27 23.23 -1.24
C THR A 171 -1.50 24.20 -0.09
N LEU A 172 -2.14 23.74 0.98
CA LEU A 172 -2.21 24.45 2.26
C LEU A 172 -0.82 24.59 2.88
#